data_7aa6eaa51ad4e3fee6350762e9bb8dcc
#
_entry.id   7aa6eaa51ad4e3fee6350762e9bb8dcc
#
_cell.length_a   1.000
_cell.length_b   1.000
_cell.length_c   1.000
_cell.angle_alpha   90.00
_cell.angle_beta   90.00
_cell.angle_gamma   90.00
#
_symmetry.space_group_name_H-M   'P 1'
#
loop_
_entity.id
_entity.type
_entity.pdbx_description
1 polymer ?
#
loop_
_entity_poly.entity_id
_entity_poly.type
_entity_poly.pdbx_seq_one_letter_code
_entity_poly.pdbx_strand_id
1 'polypeptide(L)' 'SRLTWPATRSDIRAQEGDAEIRTPDGPRELDEVLAESEVPLFESRSEFVREVEALVGRGPVATE' A
#
# COMPACT_ATOMS: atom_id res chain seq x y z
N SER A 1 -6.92 11.78 -4.62
CA SER A 1 -7.12 10.94 -3.46
C SER A 1 -7.89 11.66 -2.39
N ARG A 2 -8.69 10.92 -1.68
CA ARG A 2 -9.47 11.52 -0.64
C ARG A 2 -8.94 11.26 0.72
N LEU A 3 -7.80 10.63 0.81
CA LEU A 3 -7.24 10.27 2.11
C LEU A 3 -6.70 11.49 2.81
N THR A 4 -6.88 11.51 4.10
CA THR A 4 -6.27 12.54 4.93
C THR A 4 -5.30 11.86 5.86
N TRP A 5 -4.24 12.54 6.19
CA TRP A 5 -3.20 11.94 7.01
C TRP A 5 -3.20 12.57 8.39
N PRO A 6 -3.00 11.78 9.42
CA PRO A 6 -2.72 10.35 9.36
C PRO A 6 -3.94 9.55 8.94
N ALA A 7 -3.72 8.38 8.39
CA ALA A 7 -4.79 7.50 7.94
C ALA A 7 -4.55 6.11 8.45
N THR A 8 -5.60 5.43 8.87
CA THR A 8 -5.45 4.04 9.30
C THR A 8 -5.50 3.13 8.08
N ARG A 9 -4.93 1.94 8.25
CA ARG A 9 -5.01 0.95 7.18
C ARG A 9 -6.47 0.67 6.80
N SER A 10 -7.35 0.61 7.80
CA SER A 10 -8.76 0.36 7.52
C SER A 10 -9.39 1.48 6.71
N ASP A 11 -9.03 2.73 7.01
CA ASP A 11 -9.55 3.85 6.24
C ASP A 11 -9.12 3.75 4.78
N ILE A 12 -7.85 3.41 4.58
CA ILE A 12 -7.34 3.33 3.22
C ILE A 12 -8.02 2.21 2.47
N ARG A 13 -8.20 1.08 3.12
CA ARG A 13 -8.87 -0.04 2.47
C ARG A 13 -10.32 0.29 2.14
N ALA A 14 -10.98 1.03 3.02
CA ALA A 14 -12.38 1.38 2.79
C ALA A 14 -12.53 2.37 1.65
N GLN A 15 -11.59 3.31 1.52
CA GLN A 15 -11.74 4.37 0.54
C GLN A 15 -11.06 4.07 -0.78
N GLU A 16 -9.94 3.38 -0.74
CA GLU A 16 -9.14 3.16 -1.95
C GLU A 16 -8.81 1.70 -2.18
N GLY A 17 -9.47 0.80 -1.49
CA GLY A 17 -9.12 -0.61 -1.54
C GLY A 17 -9.22 -1.23 -2.92
N ASP A 18 -10.10 -0.70 -3.77
CA ASP A 18 -10.26 -1.26 -5.10
C ASP A 18 -9.35 -0.61 -6.13
N ALA A 19 -8.47 0.28 -5.71
CA ALA A 19 -7.50 0.86 -6.63
C ALA A 19 -6.53 -0.22 -7.09
N GLU A 20 -6.19 -0.18 -8.36
CA GLU A 20 -5.31 -1.19 -8.92
C GLU A 20 -3.87 -0.75 -8.82
N ILE A 21 -3.02 -1.64 -8.36
CA ILE A 21 -1.61 -1.36 -8.20
C ILE A 21 -0.81 -2.32 -9.07
N ARG A 22 0.17 -1.79 -9.77
CA ARG A 22 1.02 -2.65 -10.57
C ARG A 22 2.09 -3.26 -9.71
N THR A 23 2.24 -4.55 -9.82
CA THR A 23 3.27 -5.27 -9.08
C THR A 23 4.04 -6.14 -10.05
N PRO A 24 5.21 -6.64 -9.64
CA PRO A 24 5.97 -7.53 -10.50
C PRO A 24 5.19 -8.76 -10.93
N ASP A 25 4.21 -9.18 -10.13
CA ASP A 25 3.42 -10.34 -10.47
C ASP A 25 2.15 -9.99 -11.22
N GLY A 26 1.97 -8.72 -11.56
CA GLY A 26 0.79 -8.28 -12.27
C GLY A 26 -0.03 -7.33 -11.43
N PRO A 27 -1.16 -6.84 -11.96
CA PRO A 27 -1.96 -5.89 -11.19
C PRO A 27 -2.63 -6.56 -10.00
N ARG A 28 -2.70 -5.83 -8.91
CA ARG A 28 -3.38 -6.30 -7.71
C ARG A 28 -4.17 -5.14 -7.13
N GLU A 29 -5.21 -5.45 -6.39
CA GLU A 29 -5.98 -4.42 -5.73
C GLU A 29 -5.26 -3.97 -4.46
N LEU A 30 -5.35 -2.69 -4.17
CA LEU A 30 -4.70 -2.15 -2.99
C LEU A 30 -5.15 -2.86 -1.73
N ASP A 31 -6.42 -3.25 -1.68
CA ASP A 31 -6.96 -3.97 -0.55
C ASP A 31 -6.18 -5.26 -0.29
N GLU A 32 -5.83 -5.97 -1.35
CA GLU A 32 -5.05 -7.19 -1.21
C GLU A 32 -3.65 -6.90 -0.70
N VAL A 33 -3.05 -5.85 -1.21
CA VAL A 33 -1.70 -5.50 -0.80
C VAL A 33 -1.70 -5.11 0.67
N LEU A 34 -2.64 -4.29 1.07
CA LEU A 34 -2.68 -3.83 2.45
C LEU A 34 -3.05 -4.93 3.42
N ALA A 35 -3.74 -5.95 2.95
CA ALA A 35 -4.06 -7.07 3.81
C ALA A 35 -2.79 -7.78 4.29
N GLU A 36 -1.69 -7.62 3.56
CA GLU A 36 -0.43 -8.23 3.93
C GLU A 36 0.40 -7.34 4.84
N SER A 37 -0.03 -6.11 5.06
CA SER A 37 0.73 -5.18 5.87
C SER A 37 0.36 -5.34 7.33
N GLU A 38 1.35 -5.16 8.19
CA GLU A 38 1.11 -5.17 9.62
C GLU A 38 1.07 -3.77 10.20
N VAL A 39 1.19 -2.77 9.36
CA VAL A 39 1.20 -1.38 9.82
C VAL A 39 -0.23 -0.89 9.93
N PRO A 40 -0.69 -0.55 11.14
CA PRO A 40 -2.09 -0.17 11.33
C PRO A 40 -2.38 1.29 11.03
N LEU A 41 -1.37 2.13 11.02
CA LEU A 41 -1.55 3.55 10.85
C LEU A 41 -0.40 4.14 10.06
N PHE A 42 -0.73 4.99 9.10
CA PHE A 42 0.28 5.69 8.32
C PHE A 42 0.16 7.17 8.63
N GLU A 43 1.25 7.78 9.06
CA GLU A 43 1.21 9.17 9.49
C GLU A 43 1.31 10.12 8.33
N SER A 44 1.83 9.67 7.20
CA SER A 44 1.95 10.53 6.04
C SER A 44 1.84 9.69 4.78
N ARG A 45 1.60 10.37 3.68
CA ARG A 45 1.54 9.69 2.41
C ARG A 45 2.86 9.00 2.09
N SER A 46 3.97 9.63 2.48
CA SER A 46 5.27 9.03 2.22
C SER A 46 5.42 7.68 2.91
N GLU A 47 4.94 7.58 4.13
CA GLU A 47 5.01 6.31 4.83
C GLU A 47 4.16 5.26 4.14
N PHE A 48 2.97 5.67 3.69
CA PHE A 48 2.09 4.76 3.01
C PHE A 48 2.72 4.24 1.72
N VAL A 49 3.25 5.15 0.91
CA VAL A 49 3.86 4.76 -0.35
C VAL A 49 5.04 3.84 -0.11
N ARG A 50 5.83 4.14 0.89
CA ARG A 50 6.98 3.33 1.19
C ARG A 50 6.58 1.91 1.60
N GLU A 51 5.52 1.80 2.38
CA GLU A 51 5.06 0.48 2.80
C GLU A 51 4.53 -0.32 1.60
N VAL A 52 3.77 0.34 0.74
CA VAL A 52 3.25 -0.34 -0.43
C VAL A 52 4.39 -0.81 -1.32
N GLU A 53 5.40 0.01 -1.50
CA GLU A 53 6.53 -0.38 -2.33
C GLU A 53 7.27 -1.56 -1.72
N ALA A 54 7.37 -1.59 -0.39
CA ALA A 54 8.02 -2.71 0.27
C ALA A 54 7.24 -4.00 0.07
N LEU A 55 5.92 -3.89 0.05
CA LEU A 55 5.10 -5.08 -0.09
C LEU A 55 5.09 -5.63 -1.50
N VAL A 56 5.14 -4.76 -2.50
CA VAL A 56 4.97 -5.22 -3.87
C VAL A 56 6.23 -5.19 -4.69
N GLY A 57 7.19 -4.39 -4.30
CA GLY A 57 8.33 -4.20 -5.16
C GLY A 57 9.62 -4.74 -4.64
N ARG A 58 9.56 -5.35 -3.48
CA ARG A 58 10.77 -5.71 -2.90
C ARG A 58 11.55 -6.73 -3.61
N GLY A 59 10.91 -7.55 -4.26
CA GLY A 59 11.63 -8.60 -4.92
C GLY A 59 12.74 -8.08 -5.79
N PRO A 60 12.42 -7.18 -6.63
CA PRO A 60 13.38 -6.79 -7.56
C PRO A 60 14.40 -5.95 -6.99
N VAL A 61 14.15 -5.43 -6.12
CA VAL A 61 15.00 -4.60 -5.78
C VAL A 61 16.04 -5.03 -5.27
N ALA A 62 15.80 -5.58 -5.00
CA ALA A 62 16.80 -5.86 -4.52
C ALA A 62 17.94 -5.75 -5.14
N THR A 63 17.88 -5.72 -5.49
CA THR A 63 18.74 -5.57 -5.80
C THR A 63 19.51 -5.06 -5.90
N GLU A 64 19.43 -5.09 -5.62
CA GLU A 64 20.10 -4.65 -5.61
C GLU A 64 20.60 -4.48 -5.73
#